data_80dcaab9091a52014a026e45d585919c
#
_entry.id   80dcaab9091a52014a026e45d585919c
#
_cell.length_a   1.000
_cell.length_b   1.000
_cell.length_c   1.000
_cell.angle_alpha   90.00
_cell.angle_beta   90.00
_cell.angle_gamma   90.00
#
_symmetry.space_group_name_H-M   'P 1'
#
loop_
_entity.id
_entity.type
_entity.pdbx_description
1 polymer ?
#
loop_
_entity_poly.entity_id
_entity_poly.type
_entity_poly.pdbx_seq_one_letter_code
_entity_poly.pdbx_strand_id
1 'polypeptide(L)'
;MDFNAKFEPKENKIIHGAGQSLEAFSNYWNAVEDYKPAMYMTYAKIPKIQKWIETMKIESKKFPNIILQIGLKILDSKGEDLTLEVLGGKYDKDLNEFFKTIKEFENPVFLRIGYEFDKRGKYDSKNFILAWKYIVDMYKKMGVKNIATVWCAAPYNGTEPVEPYYPGDKYVDWFGIDIFLSRHLSRKYDPIEKFLELAIEHKKPVMVGESTPAEVGVLEG
;
A
#
# COMPACT_ATOMS: atom_id res chain seq x y z
N MET A 1 18.69 6.00 -9.61
CA MET A 1 17.88 6.98 -10.38
C MET A 1 16.97 7.63 -9.36
N ASP A 2 16.96 8.96 -9.26
CA ASP A 2 16.10 9.70 -8.31
C ASP A 2 14.93 10.28 -9.10
N PHE A 3 13.72 9.90 -8.75
CA PHE A 3 12.48 10.34 -9.42
C PHE A 3 11.88 11.60 -8.78
N ASN A 4 12.44 12.08 -7.66
CA ASN A 4 11.90 13.16 -6.84
C ASN A 4 10.45 12.91 -6.39
N ALA A 5 10.11 11.65 -6.19
CA ALA A 5 8.81 11.25 -5.69
C ALA A 5 8.66 11.63 -4.21
N LYS A 6 7.41 11.73 -3.78
CA LYS A 6 7.11 12.06 -2.40
C LYS A 6 7.66 11.01 -1.44
N PHE A 7 8.43 11.45 -0.44
CA PHE A 7 9.11 10.62 0.56
C PHE A 7 10.14 9.63 0.00
N GLU A 8 10.63 9.87 -1.21
CA GLU A 8 11.72 9.08 -1.78
C GLU A 8 12.99 9.23 -0.94
N PRO A 9 13.61 8.12 -0.46
CA PRO A 9 14.83 8.20 0.31
C PRO A 9 15.97 8.75 -0.55
N LYS A 10 16.81 9.58 0.04
CA LYS A 10 17.98 10.19 -0.61
C LYS A 10 19.25 9.41 -0.29
N GLU A 11 20.34 9.71 -1.02
CA GLU A 11 21.69 9.21 -0.73
C GLU A 11 21.80 7.67 -0.78
N ASN A 12 21.12 7.02 -1.74
CA ASN A 12 21.14 5.56 -1.91
C ASN A 12 20.64 4.79 -0.66
N LYS A 13 19.83 5.43 0.19
CA LYS A 13 19.19 4.76 1.32
C LYS A 13 17.95 3.99 0.89
N ILE A 14 17.66 2.92 1.59
CA ILE A 14 16.46 2.08 1.40
C ILE A 14 15.62 2.16 2.67
N ILE A 15 14.32 2.34 2.52
CA ILE A 15 13.38 2.22 3.62
C ILE A 15 13.08 0.72 3.80
N HIS A 16 13.45 0.19 4.96
CA HIS A 16 13.13 -1.18 5.35
C HIS A 16 11.93 -1.17 6.29
N GLY A 17 10.96 -2.05 6.03
CA GLY A 17 9.74 -2.19 6.82
C GLY A 17 9.44 -3.62 7.21
N ALA A 18 8.57 -3.76 8.20
CA ALA A 18 7.97 -5.03 8.57
C ALA A 18 6.48 -4.84 8.84
N GLY A 19 5.71 -5.91 8.84
CA GLY A 19 4.27 -5.81 8.90
C GLY A 19 3.57 -6.85 9.74
N GLN A 20 2.29 -6.90 9.55
CA GLN A 20 1.16 -7.67 10.02
C GLN A 20 0.60 -7.18 11.36
N SER A 21 0.92 -7.84 12.47
CA SER A 21 0.45 -7.39 13.78
C SER A 21 1.48 -6.52 14.48
N LEU A 22 1.04 -5.64 15.36
CA LEU A 22 1.95 -4.84 16.17
C LEU A 22 2.83 -5.71 17.06
N GLU A 23 2.33 -6.85 17.52
CA GLU A 23 3.10 -7.80 18.32
C GLU A 23 4.26 -8.38 17.50
N ALA A 24 3.98 -8.90 16.30
CA ALA A 24 5.02 -9.41 15.40
C ALA A 24 6.04 -8.33 15.03
N PHE A 25 5.57 -7.10 14.73
CA PHE A 25 6.44 -5.97 14.49
C PHE A 25 7.32 -5.63 15.69
N SER A 26 6.75 -5.58 16.90
CA SER A 26 7.49 -5.29 18.12
C SER A 26 8.54 -6.36 18.43
N ASN A 27 8.21 -7.64 18.23
CA ASN A 27 9.14 -8.75 18.40
C ASN A 27 10.30 -8.64 17.41
N TYR A 28 10.02 -8.38 16.15
CA TYR A 28 11.05 -8.16 15.15
C TYR A 28 11.91 -6.93 15.47
N TRP A 29 11.29 -5.80 15.84
CA TRP A 29 11.99 -4.59 16.26
C TRP A 29 12.98 -4.84 17.40
N ASN A 30 12.56 -5.63 18.38
CA ASN A 30 13.42 -5.94 19.53
C ASN A 30 14.54 -6.93 19.21
N ALA A 31 14.31 -7.85 18.26
CA ALA A 31 15.28 -8.85 17.85
C ALA A 31 16.40 -8.29 16.96
N VAL A 32 16.13 -7.21 16.22
CA VAL A 32 17.12 -6.58 15.34
C VAL A 32 17.89 -5.50 16.12
N GLU A 33 19.22 -5.65 16.20
CA GLU A 33 20.05 -4.70 16.95
C GLU A 33 20.32 -3.41 16.15
N ASP A 34 20.89 -3.51 14.94
CA ASP A 34 21.42 -2.37 14.20
C ASP A 34 20.47 -1.77 13.17
N TYR A 35 19.75 -2.57 12.41
CA TYR A 35 18.92 -2.10 11.30
C TYR A 35 17.45 -2.23 11.61
N LYS A 36 16.96 -1.44 12.55
CA LYS A 36 15.54 -1.44 12.94
C LYS A 36 14.65 -1.02 11.76
N PRO A 37 13.48 -1.67 11.59
CA PRO A 37 12.56 -1.30 10.54
C PRO A 37 12.07 0.14 10.74
N ALA A 38 12.20 0.96 9.70
CA ALA A 38 11.72 2.35 9.70
C ALA A 38 10.23 2.46 9.36
N MET A 39 9.63 1.39 8.85
CA MET A 39 8.25 1.36 8.38
C MET A 39 7.47 0.20 9.01
N TYR A 40 6.24 0.49 9.46
CA TYR A 40 5.27 -0.50 9.92
C TYR A 40 4.12 -0.62 8.92
N MET A 41 3.85 -1.84 8.44
CA MET A 41 2.78 -2.12 7.49
C MET A 41 1.55 -2.65 8.20
N THR A 42 0.38 -2.06 7.90
CA THR A 42 -0.92 -2.42 8.46
C THR A 42 -2.03 -2.37 7.41
N TYR A 43 -3.20 -2.92 7.74
CA TYR A 43 -4.33 -2.98 6.81
C TYR A 43 -5.58 -2.31 7.39
N ALA A 44 -6.17 -1.43 6.59
CA ALA A 44 -7.49 -0.85 6.82
C ALA A 44 -8.51 -1.42 5.82
N LYS A 45 -9.75 -1.62 6.25
CA LYS A 45 -10.86 -2.07 5.38
C LYS A 45 -11.99 -1.08 5.48
N ILE A 46 -12.50 -0.60 4.34
CA ILE A 46 -13.55 0.44 4.32
C ILE A 46 -14.74 0.10 5.22
N PRO A 47 -15.35 -1.10 5.18
CA PRO A 47 -16.51 -1.38 6.04
C PRO A 47 -16.18 -1.46 7.55
N LYS A 48 -14.89 -1.51 7.92
CA LYS A 48 -14.42 -1.66 9.31
C LYS A 48 -13.30 -0.67 9.64
N ILE A 49 -13.25 0.45 8.97
CA ILE A 49 -12.17 1.43 9.08
C ILE A 49 -12.07 2.04 10.48
N GLN A 50 -13.21 2.14 11.20
CA GLN A 50 -13.27 2.63 12.58
C GLN A 50 -12.41 1.77 13.52
N LYS A 51 -12.44 0.46 13.36
CA LYS A 51 -11.60 -0.45 14.15
C LYS A 51 -10.11 -0.17 13.93
N TRP A 52 -9.72 0.13 12.70
CA TRP A 52 -8.34 0.52 12.37
C TRP A 52 -7.96 1.83 13.05
N ILE A 53 -8.85 2.84 13.00
CA ILE A 53 -8.65 4.15 13.63
C ILE A 53 -8.41 4.01 15.13
N GLU A 54 -9.26 3.26 15.82
CA GLU A 54 -9.14 3.00 17.25
C GLU A 54 -7.82 2.31 17.60
N THR A 55 -7.46 1.28 16.83
CA THR A 55 -6.21 0.55 17.02
C THR A 55 -5.00 1.47 16.83
N MET A 56 -4.96 2.25 15.75
CA MET A 56 -3.81 3.08 15.41
C MET A 56 -3.63 4.27 16.36
N LYS A 57 -4.68 4.81 16.96
CA LYS A 57 -4.57 5.83 18.00
C LYS A 57 -3.79 5.34 19.25
N ILE A 58 -3.78 4.04 19.47
CA ILE A 58 -3.04 3.39 20.57
C ILE A 58 -1.64 2.99 20.11
N GLU A 59 -1.56 2.32 18.97
CA GLU A 59 -0.34 1.69 18.45
C GLU A 59 0.71 2.71 18.01
N SER A 60 0.31 3.81 17.38
CA SER A 60 1.22 4.86 16.92
C SER A 60 2.05 5.51 18.05
N LYS A 61 1.53 5.48 19.29
CA LYS A 61 2.24 6.00 20.45
C LYS A 61 3.46 5.16 20.86
N LYS A 62 3.49 3.89 20.48
CA LYS A 62 4.61 2.99 20.79
C LYS A 62 5.82 3.22 19.88
N PHE A 63 5.58 3.71 18.68
CA PHE A 63 6.61 3.99 17.68
C PHE A 63 6.37 5.37 17.05
N PRO A 64 6.66 6.48 17.76
CA PRO A 64 6.23 7.83 17.35
C PRO A 64 6.86 8.32 16.04
N ASN A 65 8.00 7.76 15.64
CA ASN A 65 8.71 8.17 14.42
C ASN A 65 8.57 7.15 13.27
N ILE A 66 7.68 6.17 13.40
CA ILE A 66 7.53 5.12 12.42
C ILE A 66 6.79 5.64 11.17
N ILE A 67 7.30 5.30 10.00
CA ILE A 67 6.59 5.48 8.73
C ILE A 67 5.48 4.43 8.67
N LEU A 68 4.29 4.81 8.22
CA LEU A 68 3.21 3.85 8.03
C LEU A 68 3.08 3.45 6.56
N GLN A 69 2.91 2.17 6.32
CA GLN A 69 2.39 1.63 5.06
C GLN A 69 1.00 1.07 5.32
N ILE A 70 -0.02 1.64 4.66
CA ILE A 70 -1.41 1.25 4.90
C ILE A 70 -1.98 0.63 3.63
N GLY A 71 -2.35 -0.65 3.70
CA GLY A 71 -3.16 -1.29 2.67
C GLY A 71 -4.65 -0.98 2.90
N LEU A 72 -5.24 -0.08 2.10
CA LEU A 72 -6.67 0.26 2.19
C LEU A 72 -7.48 -0.66 1.27
N LYS A 73 -8.19 -1.62 1.85
CA LYS A 73 -9.03 -2.57 1.12
C LYS A 73 -10.41 -1.99 0.83
N ILE A 74 -10.80 -2.00 -0.46
CA ILE A 74 -12.11 -1.53 -0.95
C ILE A 74 -12.99 -2.74 -1.30
N LEU A 75 -13.01 -3.75 -0.45
CA LEU A 75 -13.83 -4.94 -0.59
C LEU A 75 -14.58 -5.20 0.71
N ASP A 76 -15.75 -5.78 0.60
CA ASP A 76 -16.51 -6.24 1.76
C ASP A 76 -15.89 -7.49 2.42
N SER A 77 -16.58 -8.07 3.39
CA SER A 77 -16.13 -9.28 4.09
C SER A 77 -16.17 -10.55 3.24
N LYS A 78 -16.94 -10.53 2.14
CA LYS A 78 -17.06 -11.64 1.18
C LYS A 78 -16.09 -11.48 0.00
N GLY A 79 -15.43 -10.32 -0.11
CA GLY A 79 -14.53 -10.00 -1.20
C GLY A 79 -15.21 -9.27 -2.37
N GLU A 80 -16.44 -8.80 -2.18
CA GLU A 80 -17.19 -8.04 -3.20
C GLU A 80 -16.64 -6.61 -3.33
N ASP A 81 -16.60 -6.12 -4.56
CA ASP A 81 -16.13 -4.79 -4.92
C ASP A 81 -17.06 -3.68 -4.37
N LEU A 82 -16.50 -2.75 -3.61
CA LEU A 82 -17.21 -1.62 -3.01
C LEU A 82 -16.91 -0.28 -3.69
N THR A 83 -16.28 -0.28 -4.86
CA THR A 83 -15.90 0.96 -5.56
C THR A 83 -17.11 1.84 -5.89
N LEU A 84 -18.24 1.26 -6.28
CA LEU A 84 -19.48 2.01 -6.55
C LEU A 84 -20.07 2.65 -5.29
N GLU A 85 -20.05 1.95 -4.16
CA GLU A 85 -20.51 2.48 -2.87
C GLU A 85 -19.61 3.62 -2.38
N VAL A 86 -18.29 3.53 -2.62
CA VAL A 86 -17.36 4.61 -2.35
C VAL A 86 -17.68 5.82 -3.20
N LEU A 87 -17.92 5.64 -4.50
CA LEU A 87 -18.30 6.71 -5.42
C LEU A 87 -19.65 7.34 -5.07
N GLY A 88 -20.57 6.53 -4.54
CA GLY A 88 -21.87 7.00 -4.03
C GLY A 88 -21.81 7.73 -2.69
N GLY A 89 -20.62 7.89 -2.09
CA GLY A 89 -20.43 8.59 -0.82
C GLY A 89 -20.86 7.82 0.43
N LYS A 90 -21.18 6.54 0.30
CA LYS A 90 -21.63 5.70 1.43
C LYS A 90 -20.63 5.65 2.58
N TYR A 91 -19.34 5.79 2.27
CA TYR A 91 -18.24 5.70 3.23
C TYR A 91 -17.53 7.03 3.48
N ASP A 92 -18.09 8.16 3.05
CA ASP A 92 -17.44 9.47 3.18
C ASP A 92 -17.15 9.86 4.62
N LYS A 93 -18.07 9.60 5.53
CA LYS A 93 -17.87 9.86 6.96
C LYS A 93 -16.66 9.08 7.49
N ASP A 94 -16.58 7.81 7.18
CA ASP A 94 -15.54 6.91 7.65
C ASP A 94 -14.18 7.25 7.02
N LEU A 95 -14.14 7.57 5.72
CA LEU A 95 -12.94 8.01 5.02
C LEU A 95 -12.44 9.37 5.52
N ASN A 96 -13.35 10.31 5.79
CA ASN A 96 -12.97 11.60 6.37
C ASN A 96 -12.32 11.43 7.75
N GLU A 97 -12.87 10.58 8.61
CA GLU A 97 -12.29 10.31 9.93
C GLU A 97 -10.96 9.57 9.82
N PHE A 98 -10.82 8.63 8.89
CA PHE A 98 -9.57 7.96 8.58
C PHE A 98 -8.47 8.95 8.17
N PHE A 99 -8.77 9.85 7.24
CA PHE A 99 -7.80 10.84 6.78
C PHE A 99 -7.49 11.92 7.84
N LYS A 100 -8.46 12.26 8.67
CA LYS A 100 -8.21 13.12 9.84
C LYS A 100 -7.22 12.45 10.79
N THR A 101 -7.40 11.17 11.08
CA THR A 101 -6.49 10.40 11.94
C THR A 101 -5.08 10.32 11.33
N ILE A 102 -4.96 10.07 10.03
CA ILE A 102 -3.66 10.07 9.33
C ILE A 102 -2.98 11.44 9.42
N LYS A 103 -3.74 12.51 9.27
CA LYS A 103 -3.20 13.88 9.39
C LYS A 103 -2.60 14.16 10.77
N GLU A 104 -3.19 13.57 11.82
CA GLU A 104 -2.73 13.72 13.22
C GLU A 104 -1.42 12.98 13.50
N PHE A 105 -1.03 11.99 12.67
CA PHE A 105 0.24 11.25 12.88
C PHE A 105 1.49 12.05 12.49
N GLU A 106 1.36 13.03 11.61
CA GLU A 106 2.46 13.85 11.06
C GLU A 106 3.55 13.07 10.29
N ASN A 107 3.78 11.80 10.60
CA ASN A 107 4.74 10.93 9.93
C ASN A 107 4.31 10.61 8.50
N PRO A 108 5.27 10.29 7.60
CA PRO A 108 4.97 9.82 6.26
C PRO A 108 4.08 8.58 6.26
N VAL A 109 3.11 8.55 5.36
CA VAL A 109 2.22 7.41 5.13
C VAL A 109 2.26 7.02 3.66
N PHE A 110 2.58 5.77 3.38
CA PHE A 110 2.45 5.14 2.07
C PHE A 110 1.10 4.44 1.99
N LEU A 111 0.16 4.98 1.20
CA LEU A 111 -1.21 4.49 1.12
C LEU A 111 -1.41 3.66 -0.15
N ARG A 112 -1.61 2.36 0.02
CA ARG A 112 -1.89 1.37 -1.02
C ARG A 112 -3.41 1.22 -1.17
N ILE A 113 -4.03 2.01 -2.03
CA ILE A 113 -5.48 2.00 -2.25
C ILE A 113 -5.85 0.79 -3.11
N GLY A 114 -6.73 -0.10 -2.63
CA GLY A 114 -7.19 -1.26 -3.39
C GLY A 114 -6.07 -2.18 -3.89
N TYR A 115 -5.00 -2.33 -3.13
CA TYR A 115 -3.78 -3.10 -3.47
C TYR A 115 -4.07 -4.49 -4.08
N GLU A 116 -3.13 -5.03 -4.88
CA GLU A 116 -3.31 -6.26 -5.68
C GLU A 116 -4.59 -6.21 -6.55
N PHE A 117 -4.85 -5.07 -7.15
CA PHE A 117 -6.04 -4.80 -7.97
C PHE A 117 -6.11 -5.68 -9.21
N ASP A 118 -4.98 -6.20 -9.67
CA ASP A 118 -4.78 -7.06 -10.83
C ASP A 118 -5.22 -8.52 -10.61
N LYS A 119 -5.60 -8.91 -9.41
CA LYS A 119 -6.21 -10.22 -9.15
C LYS A 119 -7.55 -10.31 -9.87
N ARG A 120 -7.70 -11.36 -10.71
CA ARG A 120 -8.87 -11.56 -11.56
C ARG A 120 -10.19 -11.41 -10.80
N GLY A 121 -11.10 -10.59 -11.35
CA GLY A 121 -12.44 -10.37 -10.80
C GLY A 121 -12.47 -9.61 -9.48
N LYS A 122 -11.35 -9.01 -9.05
CA LYS A 122 -11.28 -8.28 -7.78
C LYS A 122 -11.99 -6.93 -7.86
N TYR A 123 -11.77 -6.19 -8.95
CA TYR A 123 -12.34 -4.87 -9.19
C TYR A 123 -12.74 -4.70 -10.66
N ASP A 124 -13.79 -3.92 -10.93
CA ASP A 124 -13.98 -3.32 -12.26
C ASP A 124 -12.96 -2.20 -12.45
N SER A 125 -12.19 -2.22 -13.52
CA SER A 125 -11.07 -1.28 -13.73
C SER A 125 -11.50 0.17 -13.84
N LYS A 126 -12.65 0.44 -14.48
CA LYS A 126 -13.18 1.81 -14.62
C LYS A 126 -13.62 2.38 -13.27
N ASN A 127 -14.39 1.59 -12.51
CA ASN A 127 -14.86 1.98 -11.21
C ASN A 127 -13.69 2.12 -10.21
N PHE A 128 -12.68 1.25 -10.31
CA PHE A 128 -11.45 1.33 -9.52
C PHE A 128 -10.72 2.66 -9.73
N ILE A 129 -10.50 3.07 -10.99
CA ILE A 129 -9.86 4.35 -11.30
C ILE A 129 -10.66 5.53 -10.73
N LEU A 130 -11.99 5.52 -10.88
CA LEU A 130 -12.84 6.58 -10.36
C LEU A 130 -12.80 6.64 -8.83
N ALA A 131 -12.93 5.49 -8.15
CA ALA A 131 -12.84 5.40 -6.70
C ALA A 131 -11.47 5.81 -6.16
N TRP A 132 -10.37 5.41 -6.84
CA TRP A 132 -9.03 5.87 -6.51
C TRP A 132 -8.93 7.39 -6.53
N LYS A 133 -9.35 8.01 -7.64
CA LYS A 133 -9.32 9.47 -7.80
C LYS A 133 -10.18 10.16 -6.74
N TYR A 134 -11.37 9.64 -6.48
CA TYR A 134 -12.28 10.15 -5.46
C TYR A 134 -11.63 10.17 -4.07
N ILE A 135 -11.01 9.07 -3.65
CA ILE A 135 -10.31 8.94 -2.36
C ILE A 135 -9.13 9.92 -2.30
N VAL A 136 -8.33 10.02 -3.37
CA VAL A 136 -7.18 10.92 -3.43
C VAL A 136 -7.60 12.40 -3.37
N ASP A 137 -8.63 12.76 -4.12
CA ASP A 137 -9.14 14.14 -4.12
C ASP A 137 -9.75 14.51 -2.75
N MET A 138 -10.40 13.56 -2.07
CA MET A 138 -10.94 13.76 -0.73
C MET A 138 -9.84 14.16 0.27
N TYR A 139 -8.78 13.37 0.43
CA TYR A 139 -7.75 13.70 1.42
C TYR A 139 -6.94 14.96 1.02
N LYS A 140 -6.74 15.22 -0.29
CA LYS A 140 -6.11 16.44 -0.76
C LYS A 140 -6.94 17.68 -0.41
N LYS A 141 -8.27 17.62 -0.59
CA LYS A 141 -9.21 18.68 -0.20
C LYS A 141 -9.19 18.94 1.30
N MET A 142 -8.97 17.92 2.13
CA MET A 142 -8.80 18.04 3.58
C MET A 142 -7.45 18.62 4.00
N GLY A 143 -6.54 18.85 3.07
CA GLY A 143 -5.19 19.35 3.32
C GLY A 143 -4.28 18.33 4.03
N VAL A 144 -4.50 17.04 3.80
CA VAL A 144 -3.60 15.97 4.30
C VAL A 144 -2.37 15.91 3.41
N LYS A 145 -1.20 16.24 3.97
CA LYS A 145 0.05 16.38 3.20
C LYS A 145 1.02 15.21 3.40
N ASN A 146 0.81 14.38 4.39
CA ASN A 146 1.71 13.30 4.77
C ASN A 146 1.41 11.94 4.13
N ILE A 147 0.59 11.89 3.05
CA ILE A 147 0.31 10.67 2.28
C ILE A 147 1.08 10.67 0.97
N ALA A 148 1.80 9.59 0.67
CA ALA A 148 2.21 9.19 -0.66
C ALA A 148 1.33 8.02 -1.14
N THR A 149 0.74 8.13 -2.33
CA THR A 149 -0.08 7.08 -2.91
C THR A 149 0.78 6.02 -3.57
N VAL A 150 0.44 4.75 -3.34
CA VAL A 150 1.16 3.61 -3.90
C VAL A 150 0.20 2.75 -4.74
N TRP A 151 0.41 2.72 -6.05
CA TRP A 151 -0.33 1.89 -6.98
C TRP A 151 0.28 0.49 -6.99
N CYS A 152 -0.30 -0.43 -6.20
CA CYS A 152 0.32 -1.69 -5.83
C CYS A 152 -0.37 -2.89 -6.47
N ALA A 153 0.36 -3.59 -7.32
CA ALA A 153 -0.06 -4.80 -8.01
C ALA A 153 0.66 -6.05 -7.45
N ALA A 154 0.13 -7.22 -7.77
CA ALA A 154 0.80 -8.50 -7.60
C ALA A 154 0.92 -9.21 -8.96
N PRO A 155 1.74 -8.69 -9.90
CA PRO A 155 1.77 -9.15 -11.28
C PRO A 155 2.42 -10.53 -11.36
N TYR A 156 1.61 -11.54 -11.69
CA TYR A 156 2.05 -12.89 -11.97
C TYR A 156 1.17 -13.53 -13.05
N ASN A 157 1.58 -14.69 -13.56
CA ASN A 157 0.81 -15.38 -14.61
C ASN A 157 -0.62 -15.68 -14.14
N GLY A 158 -1.60 -15.16 -14.87
CA GLY A 158 -3.03 -15.33 -14.58
C GLY A 158 -3.69 -14.15 -13.86
N THR A 159 -2.95 -13.06 -13.57
CA THR A 159 -3.55 -11.78 -13.18
C THR A 159 -4.09 -11.03 -14.41
N GLU A 160 -4.92 -10.01 -14.16
CA GLU A 160 -5.37 -9.09 -15.21
C GLU A 160 -4.21 -8.15 -15.61
N PRO A 161 -4.21 -7.61 -16.85
CA PRO A 161 -3.31 -6.53 -17.23
C PRO A 161 -3.45 -5.35 -16.27
N VAL A 162 -2.34 -4.73 -15.90
CA VAL A 162 -2.33 -3.65 -14.88
C VAL A 162 -2.74 -2.29 -15.47
N GLU A 163 -2.43 -2.02 -16.73
CA GLU A 163 -2.61 -0.71 -17.36
C GLU A 163 -4.06 -0.21 -17.32
N PRO A 164 -5.10 -1.06 -17.50
CA PRO A 164 -6.49 -0.63 -17.41
C PRO A 164 -6.89 -0.07 -16.03
N TYR A 165 -6.09 -0.30 -14.99
CA TYR A 165 -6.33 0.17 -13.62
C TYR A 165 -5.53 1.42 -13.26
N TYR A 166 -4.73 1.98 -14.19
CA TYR A 166 -3.86 3.11 -13.88
C TYR A 166 -4.63 4.44 -13.78
N PRO A 167 -4.65 5.09 -12.61
CA PRO A 167 -5.42 6.32 -12.42
C PRO A 167 -4.72 7.57 -12.98
N GLY A 168 -3.49 7.43 -13.44
CA GLY A 168 -2.68 8.50 -14.03
C GLY A 168 -1.67 9.13 -13.06
N ASP A 169 -0.61 9.71 -13.63
CA ASP A 169 0.59 10.19 -12.91
C ASP A 169 0.31 11.20 -11.81
N LYS A 170 -0.73 12.03 -11.96
CA LYS A 170 -1.15 13.03 -10.97
C LYS A 170 -1.66 12.40 -9.67
N TYR A 171 -2.11 11.15 -9.75
CA TYR A 171 -2.76 10.42 -8.67
C TYR A 171 -1.90 9.33 -8.06
N VAL A 172 -0.72 9.07 -8.63
CA VAL A 172 0.21 8.01 -8.20
C VAL A 172 1.56 8.62 -7.89
N ASP A 173 2.04 8.44 -6.65
CA ASP A 173 3.38 8.87 -6.25
C ASP A 173 4.39 7.73 -6.44
N TRP A 174 4.00 6.48 -6.16
CA TRP A 174 4.83 5.28 -6.20
C TRP A 174 4.13 4.11 -6.89
N PHE A 175 4.90 3.29 -7.57
CA PHE A 175 4.48 1.93 -7.91
C PHE A 175 4.80 0.99 -6.75
N GLY A 176 3.91 0.04 -6.48
CA GLY A 176 4.09 -1.01 -5.48
C GLY A 176 3.99 -2.37 -6.13
N ILE A 177 4.81 -3.31 -5.68
CA ILE A 177 4.77 -4.69 -6.14
C ILE A 177 4.76 -5.64 -4.95
N ASP A 178 3.85 -6.63 -4.96
CA ASP A 178 3.80 -7.67 -3.95
C ASP A 178 4.41 -8.96 -4.52
N ILE A 179 5.42 -9.52 -3.83
CA ILE A 179 6.22 -10.65 -4.30
C ILE A 179 6.26 -11.73 -3.23
N PHE A 180 5.60 -12.87 -3.49
CA PHE A 180 5.51 -13.96 -2.51
C PHE A 180 6.23 -15.24 -2.90
N LEU A 181 6.58 -15.43 -4.19
CA LEU A 181 7.16 -16.67 -4.70
C LEU A 181 8.58 -16.45 -5.20
N SER A 182 9.49 -17.34 -4.85
CA SER A 182 10.90 -17.28 -5.28
C SER A 182 11.07 -17.22 -6.80
N ARG A 183 10.19 -17.91 -7.55
CA ARG A 183 10.19 -17.86 -9.02
C ARG A 183 9.90 -16.48 -9.58
N HIS A 184 9.19 -15.61 -8.85
CA HIS A 184 8.93 -14.23 -9.26
C HIS A 184 10.19 -13.36 -9.24
N LEU A 185 11.22 -13.79 -8.53
CA LEU A 185 12.52 -13.11 -8.47
C LEU A 185 13.49 -13.60 -9.56
N SER A 186 13.07 -14.53 -10.42
CA SER A 186 13.92 -14.97 -11.54
C SER A 186 14.05 -13.86 -12.57
N ARG A 187 15.27 -13.71 -13.15
CA ARG A 187 15.59 -12.66 -14.15
C ARG A 187 14.79 -12.73 -15.46
N LYS A 188 13.85 -13.64 -15.60
CA LYS A 188 13.03 -13.85 -16.80
C LYS A 188 11.55 -13.94 -16.47
N TYR A 189 11.12 -13.33 -15.37
CA TYR A 189 9.71 -13.33 -15.01
C TYR A 189 9.02 -12.12 -15.62
N ASP A 190 8.57 -12.26 -16.87
CA ASP A 190 7.97 -11.20 -17.70
C ASP A 190 6.96 -10.29 -17.00
N PRO A 191 6.00 -10.77 -16.17
CA PRO A 191 5.03 -9.86 -15.57
C PRO A 191 5.67 -8.80 -14.64
N ILE A 192 6.73 -9.17 -13.91
CA ILE A 192 7.46 -8.24 -13.05
C ILE A 192 8.30 -7.28 -13.90
N GLU A 193 9.02 -7.78 -14.91
CA GLU A 193 9.82 -6.93 -15.81
C GLU A 193 8.93 -5.88 -16.48
N LYS A 194 7.80 -6.27 -17.05
CA LYS A 194 6.84 -5.33 -17.66
C LYS A 194 6.31 -4.30 -16.67
N PHE A 195 6.03 -4.69 -15.43
CA PHE A 195 5.59 -3.75 -14.40
C PHE A 195 6.68 -2.74 -14.05
N LEU A 196 7.95 -3.18 -13.98
CA LEU A 196 9.09 -2.29 -13.73
C LEU A 196 9.35 -1.34 -14.92
N GLU A 197 9.22 -1.83 -16.16
CA GLU A 197 9.30 -1.00 -17.37
C GLU A 197 8.23 0.09 -17.36
N LEU A 198 6.98 -0.27 -17.02
CA LEU A 198 5.89 0.68 -16.89
C LEU A 198 6.17 1.74 -15.81
N ALA A 199 6.74 1.34 -14.67
CA ALA A 199 7.12 2.29 -13.63
C ALA A 199 8.20 3.28 -14.10
N ILE A 200 9.18 2.82 -14.89
CA ILE A 200 10.22 3.67 -15.50
C ILE A 200 9.59 4.64 -16.52
N GLU A 201 8.67 4.18 -17.37
CA GLU A 201 7.95 5.00 -18.35
C GLU A 201 7.22 6.15 -17.66
N HIS A 202 6.51 5.85 -16.56
CA HIS A 202 5.81 6.84 -15.75
C HIS A 202 6.70 7.63 -14.79
N LYS A 203 8.01 7.37 -14.78
CA LYS A 203 9.00 8.03 -13.89
C LYS A 203 8.60 7.93 -12.41
N LYS A 204 8.21 6.73 -11.98
CA LYS A 204 7.82 6.45 -10.60
C LYS A 204 8.80 5.49 -9.94
N PRO A 205 9.19 5.73 -8.69
CA PRO A 205 9.94 4.74 -7.93
C PRO A 205 9.07 3.53 -7.61
N VAL A 206 9.72 2.38 -7.41
CA VAL A 206 9.05 1.14 -7.07
C VAL A 206 9.40 0.75 -5.64
N MET A 207 8.39 0.33 -4.88
CA MET A 207 8.57 -0.31 -3.59
C MET A 207 8.05 -1.75 -3.63
N VAL A 208 8.70 -2.64 -2.90
CA VAL A 208 8.11 -3.95 -2.57
C VAL A 208 7.13 -3.69 -1.43
N GLY A 209 5.83 -3.80 -1.75
CA GLY A 209 4.74 -3.53 -0.80
C GLY A 209 4.58 -4.66 0.21
N GLU A 210 4.67 -5.89 -0.27
CA GLU A 210 4.65 -7.10 0.56
C GLU A 210 5.59 -8.15 0.00
N SER A 211 6.32 -8.82 0.88
CA SER A 211 7.11 -9.98 0.53
C SER A 211 7.21 -10.93 1.72
N THR A 212 6.96 -12.22 1.45
CA THR A 212 7.18 -13.29 2.41
C THR A 212 7.48 -14.57 1.63
N PRO A 213 8.36 -15.45 2.12
CA PRO A 213 8.70 -16.70 1.44
C PRO A 213 7.55 -17.70 1.57
N ALA A 214 6.54 -17.60 0.71
CA ALA A 214 5.34 -18.43 0.75
C ALA A 214 5.59 -19.92 0.40
N GLU A 215 6.70 -20.22 -0.27
CA GLU A 215 7.06 -21.60 -0.70
C GLU A 215 8.22 -22.21 0.10
N VAL A 216 8.81 -21.44 1.00
CA VAL A 216 9.90 -21.96 1.86
C VAL A 216 9.25 -22.40 3.15
N GLY A 217 9.16 -23.71 3.38
CA GLY A 217 8.82 -24.23 4.71
C GLY A 217 9.76 -23.61 5.74
N VAL A 218 9.22 -23.19 6.87
CA VAL A 218 10.04 -22.82 8.02
C VAL A 218 10.83 -24.06 8.36
N LEU A 219 12.13 -24.03 8.10
CA LEU A 219 13.03 -25.06 8.64
C LEU A 219 12.97 -24.85 10.15
N GLU A 220 12.20 -25.73 10.82
CA GLU A 220 12.28 -25.85 12.26
C GLU A 220 13.71 -26.24 12.59
N GLY A 221 14.47 -25.29 13.13
CA GLY A 221 15.82 -25.48 13.66
C GLY A 221 15.78 -25.89 15.11
#